data_abc094844773dffa6875c7fc4ea330fc
#
_entry.id   abc094844773dffa6875c7fc4ea330fc
#
_cell.length_a   1.000
_cell.length_b   1.000
_cell.length_c   1.000
_cell.angle_alpha   90.00
_cell.angle_beta   90.00
_cell.angle_gamma   90.00
#
_symmetry.space_group_name_H-M   'P 1'
#
loop_
_entity.id
_entity.type
_entity.pdbx_description
1 polymer ?
#
loop_
_entity_poly.entity_id
_entity_poly.type
_entity_poly.pdbx_seq_one_letter_code
_entity_poly.pdbx_strand_id
1 'polypeptide(L)' 'MAKEIILVSIIDGDELNMNYTKAFTDSKKAEDYFISLIKKHFPEDCKHWVDEDFEACLDDGYYADRTHFCVYINEVSLDD' A
#
# COMPACT_ATOMS: atom_id res chain seq x y z
N MET A 1 8.74 -12.67 -21.57
CA MET A 1 9.04 -11.37 -20.98
C MET A 1 8.50 -11.29 -19.56
N ALA A 2 9.31 -10.80 -18.65
CA ALA A 2 8.86 -10.59 -17.28
C ALA A 2 7.86 -9.42 -17.25
N LYS A 3 6.77 -9.61 -16.56
CA LYS A 3 5.77 -8.58 -16.34
C LYS A 3 5.82 -8.16 -14.88
N GLU A 4 5.92 -6.87 -14.65
CA GLU A 4 5.89 -6.35 -13.29
C GLU A 4 4.48 -5.95 -12.93
N ILE A 5 4.02 -6.44 -11.79
CA ILE A 5 2.73 -6.09 -11.24
C ILE A 5 2.97 -5.55 -9.83
N ILE A 6 2.29 -4.46 -9.52
CA ILE A 6 2.37 -3.86 -8.20
C ILE A 6 1.08 -4.21 -7.46
N LEU A 7 1.23 -4.91 -6.35
CA LEU A 7 0.11 -5.28 -5.50
C LEU A 7 0.02 -4.33 -4.33
N VAL A 8 -1.17 -3.78 -4.13
CA VAL A 8 -1.48 -2.99 -2.94
C VAL A 8 -2.54 -3.74 -2.16
N SER A 9 -2.30 -3.98 -0.89
CA SER A 9 -3.18 -4.80 -0.08
C SER A 9 -3.25 -4.30 1.37
N ILE A 10 -4.30 -4.74 2.06
CA ILE A 10 -4.44 -4.52 3.50
C ILE A 10 -4.48 -5.89 4.17
N ILE A 11 -3.68 -6.03 5.22
CA ILE A 11 -3.73 -7.20 6.08
C ILE A 11 -4.33 -6.76 7.41
N ASP A 12 -5.41 -7.41 7.80
CA ASP A 12 -6.08 -7.16 9.07
C ASP A 12 -5.80 -8.33 10.00
N GLY A 13 -4.92 -8.10 10.96
CA GLY A 13 -4.40 -9.18 11.79
C GLY A 13 -3.56 -10.12 10.96
N ASP A 14 -3.98 -11.38 10.86
CA ASP A 14 -3.30 -12.41 10.08
C ASP A 14 -3.97 -12.66 8.73
N GLU A 15 -5.02 -11.90 8.40
CA GLU A 15 -5.80 -12.14 7.20
C GLU A 15 -5.66 -11.02 6.18
N LEU A 16 -5.48 -11.43 4.91
CA LEU A 16 -5.47 -10.51 3.78
C LEU A 16 -6.90 -10.04 3.48
N ASN A 17 -7.08 -8.72 3.48
CA ASN A 17 -8.39 -8.15 3.15
C ASN A 17 -8.52 -8.02 1.62
N MET A 18 -9.19 -8.98 1.02
CA MET A 18 -9.37 -9.04 -0.44
C MET A 18 -10.19 -7.89 -1.00
N ASN A 19 -11.00 -7.23 -0.18
CA ASN A 19 -11.81 -6.09 -0.64
C ASN A 19 -10.95 -4.89 -1.03
N TYR A 20 -9.76 -4.79 -0.46
CA TYR A 20 -8.84 -3.68 -0.70
C TYR A 20 -7.59 -4.09 -1.47
N THR A 21 -7.50 -5.35 -1.87
CA THR A 21 -6.36 -5.83 -2.63
C THR A 21 -6.55 -5.53 -4.11
N LYS A 22 -5.60 -4.80 -4.70
CA LYS A 22 -5.62 -4.46 -6.12
C LYS A 22 -4.25 -4.65 -6.74
N ALA A 23 -4.26 -5.03 -8.01
CA ALA A 23 -3.05 -5.17 -8.81
C ALA A 23 -2.99 -4.05 -9.85
N PHE A 24 -1.81 -3.50 -10.02
CA PHE A 24 -1.58 -2.38 -10.94
C PHE A 24 -0.38 -2.69 -11.83
N THR A 25 -0.42 -2.18 -13.06
CA THR A 25 0.74 -2.18 -13.94
C THR A 25 1.42 -0.80 -13.98
N ASP A 26 0.73 0.23 -13.50
CA ASP A 26 1.21 1.60 -13.43
C ASP A 26 1.60 1.93 -12.00
N SER A 27 2.89 2.23 -11.79
CA SER A 27 3.41 2.50 -10.44
C SER A 27 2.76 3.71 -9.80
N LYS A 28 2.49 4.76 -10.57
CA LYS A 28 1.87 5.97 -10.02
C LYS A 28 0.46 5.69 -9.51
N LYS A 29 -0.32 4.92 -10.25
CA LYS A 29 -1.67 4.53 -9.82
C LYS A 29 -1.63 3.66 -8.57
N ALA A 30 -0.65 2.75 -8.48
CA ALA A 30 -0.47 1.92 -7.31
C ALA A 30 -0.10 2.76 -6.09
N GLU A 31 0.81 3.71 -6.25
CA GLU A 31 1.22 4.61 -5.18
C GLU A 31 0.05 5.47 -4.70
N ASP A 32 -0.71 6.03 -5.63
CA ASP A 32 -1.89 6.84 -5.29
C ASP A 32 -2.92 6.03 -4.52
N TYR A 33 -3.15 4.77 -4.92
CA TYR A 33 -4.06 3.89 -4.23
C TYR A 33 -3.56 3.56 -2.82
N PHE A 34 -2.26 3.25 -2.69
CA PHE A 34 -1.62 2.96 -1.40
C PHE A 34 -1.82 4.15 -0.44
N ILE A 35 -1.53 5.36 -0.90
CA ILE A 35 -1.69 6.58 -0.11
C ILE A 35 -3.16 6.78 0.27
N SER A 36 -4.08 6.53 -0.66
CA SER A 36 -5.51 6.69 -0.38
C SER A 36 -5.99 5.73 0.71
N LEU A 37 -5.45 4.51 0.74
CA LEU A 37 -5.78 3.54 1.78
C LEU A 37 -5.26 4.00 3.15
N ILE A 38 -4.07 4.56 3.20
CA ILE A 38 -3.52 5.11 4.45
C ILE A 38 -4.42 6.24 4.95
N LYS A 39 -4.80 7.15 4.08
CA LYS A 39 -5.69 8.26 4.45
C LYS A 39 -7.05 7.79 4.92
N LYS A 40 -7.55 6.71 4.32
CA LYS A 40 -8.87 6.17 4.66
C LYS A 40 -8.86 5.44 6.00
N HIS A 41 -7.83 4.64 6.26
CA HIS A 41 -7.78 3.77 7.44
C HIS A 41 -7.00 4.36 8.61
N PHE A 42 -6.13 5.32 8.34
CA PHE A 42 -5.30 5.98 9.37
C PHE A 42 -5.41 7.51 9.27
N PRO A 43 -6.65 8.07 9.29
CA PRO A 43 -6.83 9.51 9.09
C PRO A 43 -6.19 10.37 10.19
N GLU A 44 -6.19 9.87 11.42
CA GLU A 44 -5.58 10.61 12.52
C GLU A 44 -4.07 10.60 12.44
N ASP A 45 -3.48 9.48 12.00
CA ASP A 45 -2.03 9.35 11.91
C ASP A 45 -1.44 10.26 10.84
N CYS A 46 -2.11 10.36 9.68
CA CYS A 46 -1.61 11.13 8.55
C CYS A 46 -2.16 12.55 8.48
N LYS A 47 -2.87 12.99 9.50
CA LYS A 47 -3.54 14.29 9.55
C LYS A 47 -2.60 15.46 9.28
N HIS A 48 -1.37 15.38 9.77
CA HIS A 48 -0.36 16.43 9.62
C HIS A 48 0.80 16.03 8.71
N TRP A 49 0.65 14.92 7.99
CA TRP A 49 1.72 14.45 7.11
C TRP A 49 1.85 15.34 5.87
N VAL A 50 3.09 15.50 5.42
CA VAL A 50 3.41 16.11 4.13
C VAL A 50 3.80 14.99 3.15
N ASP A 51 4.05 15.36 1.89
CA ASP A 51 4.36 14.39 0.84
C ASP A 51 5.55 13.49 1.19
N GLU A 52 6.55 14.03 1.89
CA GLU A 52 7.74 13.27 2.29
C GLU A 52 7.38 12.12 3.24
N ASP A 53 6.38 12.29 4.08
CA ASP A 53 5.95 11.24 5.01
C ASP A 53 5.33 10.07 4.25
N PHE A 54 4.54 10.36 3.21
CA PHE A 54 3.96 9.33 2.37
C PHE A 54 5.02 8.62 1.54
N GLU A 55 6.01 9.38 1.03
CA GLU A 55 7.12 8.80 0.28
C GLU A 55 7.94 7.84 1.14
N ALA A 56 8.14 8.16 2.41
CA ALA A 56 8.84 7.27 3.33
C ALA A 56 8.11 5.93 3.48
N CYS A 57 6.77 5.96 3.52
CA CYS A 57 5.97 4.74 3.57
C CYS A 57 6.10 3.93 2.28
N LEU A 58 6.17 4.61 1.13
CA LEU A 58 6.38 3.96 -0.16
C LEU A 58 7.75 3.28 -0.22
N ASP A 59 8.77 3.94 0.30
CA ASP A 59 10.12 3.37 0.35
C ASP A 59 10.18 2.14 1.25
N ASP A 60 9.46 2.17 2.37
CA ASP A 60 9.37 1.03 3.29
C ASP A 60 8.54 -0.11 2.71
N GLY A 61 7.61 0.21 1.81
CA GLY A 61 6.73 -0.78 1.22
C GLY A 61 5.51 -1.13 2.07
N TYR A 62 5.32 -0.43 3.19
CA TYR A 62 4.16 -0.65 4.04
C TYR A 62 3.96 0.50 5.02
N TYR A 63 2.77 0.54 5.60
CA TYR A 63 2.49 1.37 6.76
C TYR A 63 1.64 0.59 7.75
N ALA A 64 2.03 0.58 8.99
CA ALA A 64 1.29 -0.06 10.07
C ALA A 64 1.28 0.85 11.29
N ASP A 65 0.15 0.88 11.97
CA ASP A 65 -0.02 1.56 13.24
C ASP A 65 -0.08 0.51 14.35
N ARG A 66 -0.41 0.94 15.56
CA ARG A 66 -0.59 0.09 16.75
C ARG A 66 -1.75 -0.88 16.60
N THR A 67 -2.59 -0.69 15.62
CA THR A 67 -3.67 -1.60 15.28
C THR A 67 -3.12 -2.79 14.52
N HIS A 68 -3.98 -3.78 14.29
CA HIS A 68 -3.61 -4.96 13.49
C HIS A 68 -3.66 -4.69 11.99
N PHE A 69 -4.02 -3.48 11.59
CA PHE A 69 -4.08 -3.08 10.19
C PHE A 69 -2.70 -2.75 9.65
N CYS A 70 -2.41 -3.29 8.50
CA CYS A 70 -1.16 -3.02 7.80
C CYS A 70 -1.46 -2.87 6.30
N VAL A 71 -1.03 -1.75 5.73
CA VAL A 71 -1.20 -1.49 4.29
C VAL A 71 0.14 -1.77 3.62
N TYR A 72 0.12 -2.61 2.59
CA TYR A 72 1.33 -3.02 1.87
C TYR A 72 1.26 -2.58 0.42
N ILE A 73 2.43 -2.23 -0.12
CA ILE A 73 2.64 -2.07 -1.55
C ILE A 73 3.86 -2.92 -1.92
N ASN A 74 3.72 -3.76 -2.92
CA ASN A 74 4.74 -4.74 -3.23
C ASN A 74 4.83 -4.99 -4.73
N GLU A 75 6.05 -5.00 -5.26
CA GLU A 75 6.29 -5.31 -6.67
C GLU A 75 6.50 -6.81 -6.83
N VAL A 76 5.80 -7.41 -7.77
CA VAL A 76 5.91 -8.82 -8.08
C VAL A 76 6.26 -8.96 -9.55
N SER A 77 7.33 -9.67 -9.84
CA SER A 77 7.69 -9.99 -11.21
C SER A 77 7.05 -11.31 -11.60
N LEU A 78 6.34 -11.30 -12.71
CA LEU A 78 5.76 -12.52 -13.27
C LEU A 78 6.61 -12.99 -14.43
N ASP A 79 7.14 -14.18 -14.31
CA ASP A 79 7.86 -14.84 -15.40
C ASP A 79 6.88 -15.70 -16.17
N ASP A 80 6.78 -15.44 -17.44
CA ASP A 80 5.97 -16.28 -18.35
C ASP A 80 6.78 -17.47 -18.83
#